data_66143ff929b84a65d787ddf16ccd4ded
#
_entry.id   66143ff929b84a65d787ddf16ccd4ded
#
_cell.length_a   1.000
_cell.length_b   1.000
_cell.length_c   1.000
_cell.angle_alpha   90.00
_cell.angle_beta   90.00
_cell.angle_gamma   90.00
#
_symmetry.space_group_name_H-M   'P 1'
#
loop_
_entity.id
_entity.type
_entity.pdbx_description
1 polymer ?
#
loop_
_entity_poly.entity_id
_entity_poly.type
_entity_poly.pdbx_seq_one_letter_code
_entity_poly.pdbx_strand_id
1 'polypeptide(L)'
;MNRIYTLYHLIFIVKIKNIMKVCILGNGLTSLTLAKTLVNKGIYVDVLSDKNFQNFDKLRTIGISKSNIEYFNKYILDIRKLIWKINKIEVFSENLINEKILDFKDYKKQLFAIVKNYELSELLISKLKKNKFVKFKKNISVNDLIKNNYGLVINCDSTSSITKKFFYKKINKIYNSYAYSTIIKHKKLSPNNIATQIFTSKGPIAFLPISETETSLVYSVNGHDKIDLKYL
;
A
#
# COMPACT_ATOMS: atom_id res chain seq x y z
N MET A 1 16.17 5.03 -40.76
CA MET A 1 15.07 5.78 -40.14
C MET A 1 14.98 5.67 -38.61
N ASN A 2 15.70 4.73 -37.95
CA ASN A 2 15.56 4.47 -36.49
C ASN A 2 16.48 5.31 -35.55
N ARG A 3 17.42 6.09 -36.06
CA ARG A 3 18.35 6.90 -35.22
C ARG A 3 17.77 8.25 -34.78
N ILE A 4 16.83 8.81 -35.54
CA ILE A 4 16.26 10.14 -35.25
C ILE A 4 15.22 10.04 -34.11
N TYR A 5 14.44 8.98 -34.05
CA TYR A 5 13.44 8.79 -32.97
C TYR A 5 14.10 8.59 -31.60
N THR A 6 15.24 7.90 -31.54
CA THR A 6 15.98 7.68 -30.28
C THR A 6 16.54 8.99 -29.73
N LEU A 7 16.98 9.91 -30.59
CA LEU A 7 17.54 11.21 -30.18
C LEU A 7 16.44 12.14 -29.64
N TYR A 8 15.26 12.17 -30.28
CA TYR A 8 14.11 12.97 -29.80
C TYR A 8 13.57 12.46 -28.47
N HIS A 9 13.55 11.15 -28.25
CA HIS A 9 13.11 10.55 -27.00
C HIS A 9 14.08 10.83 -25.85
N LEU A 10 15.38 10.79 -26.12
CA LEU A 10 16.42 11.17 -25.15
C LEU A 10 16.39 12.67 -24.82
N ILE A 11 16.17 13.54 -25.81
CA ILE A 11 16.07 15.00 -25.61
C ILE A 11 14.80 15.33 -24.81
N PHE A 12 13.68 14.65 -25.06
CA PHE A 12 12.45 14.84 -24.31
C PHE A 12 12.58 14.40 -22.84
N ILE A 13 13.23 13.26 -22.59
CA ILE A 13 13.51 12.76 -21.22
C ILE A 13 14.50 13.67 -20.50
N VAL A 14 15.53 14.18 -21.16
CA VAL A 14 16.50 15.12 -20.58
C VAL A 14 15.84 16.46 -20.26
N LYS A 15 14.97 16.97 -21.14
CA LYS A 15 14.24 18.22 -20.91
C LYS A 15 13.23 18.12 -19.77
N ILE A 16 12.54 16.98 -19.62
CA ILE A 16 11.66 16.68 -18.47
C ILE A 16 12.48 16.61 -17.17
N LYS A 17 13.68 16.00 -17.21
CA LYS A 17 14.52 15.84 -16.02
C LYS A 17 14.96 17.16 -15.39
N ASN A 18 15.10 18.21 -16.18
CA ASN A 18 15.62 19.51 -15.71
C ASN A 18 14.55 20.55 -15.34
N ILE A 19 13.25 20.32 -15.62
CA ILE A 19 12.25 21.39 -15.55
C ILE A 19 10.99 21.00 -14.77
N MET A 20 10.69 19.71 -14.57
CA MET A 20 9.42 19.31 -14.01
C MET A 20 9.50 19.01 -12.53
N LYS A 21 8.90 19.89 -11.71
CA LYS A 21 8.63 19.65 -10.31
C LYS A 21 7.24 19.03 -10.18
N VAL A 22 7.16 17.85 -9.56
CA VAL A 22 5.91 17.11 -9.36
C VAL A 22 5.39 17.36 -7.95
N CYS A 23 4.09 17.59 -7.86
CA CYS A 23 3.36 17.65 -6.60
C CYS A 23 2.57 16.35 -6.41
N ILE A 24 2.69 15.71 -5.26
CA ILE A 24 1.88 14.54 -4.87
C ILE A 24 1.05 14.92 -3.65
N LEU A 25 -0.28 14.80 -3.77
CA LEU A 25 -1.22 15.04 -2.67
C LEU A 25 -1.48 13.73 -1.91
N GLY A 26 -1.23 13.73 -0.61
CA GLY A 26 -1.47 12.61 0.30
C GLY A 26 -0.21 12.09 0.98
N ASN A 27 -0.39 11.34 2.06
CA ASN A 27 0.68 10.76 2.88
C ASN A 27 0.61 9.23 3.00
N GLY A 28 -0.27 8.58 2.23
CA GLY A 28 -0.43 7.13 2.22
C GLY A 28 0.68 6.40 1.46
N LEU A 29 0.67 5.06 1.50
CA LEU A 29 1.66 4.22 0.80
C LEU A 29 1.75 4.52 -0.68
N THR A 30 0.62 4.80 -1.35
CA THR A 30 0.60 5.15 -2.78
C THR A 30 1.42 6.41 -3.05
N SER A 31 1.21 7.48 -2.26
CA SER A 31 1.96 8.73 -2.38
C SER A 31 3.45 8.54 -2.12
N LEU A 32 3.79 7.81 -1.05
CA LEU A 32 5.18 7.59 -0.64
C LEU A 32 5.94 6.71 -1.64
N THR A 33 5.28 5.66 -2.15
CA THR A 33 5.84 4.76 -3.17
C THR A 33 6.08 5.50 -4.48
N LEU A 34 5.10 6.29 -4.92
CA LEU A 34 5.23 7.11 -6.13
C LEU A 34 6.35 8.16 -5.98
N ALA A 35 6.37 8.87 -4.84
CA ALA A 35 7.44 9.82 -4.55
C ALA A 35 8.82 9.15 -4.62
N LYS A 36 8.97 7.95 -3.99
CA LYS A 36 10.24 7.22 -4.01
C LYS A 36 10.64 6.80 -5.42
N THR A 37 9.68 6.36 -6.23
CA THR A 37 9.92 6.00 -7.64
C THR A 37 10.41 7.20 -8.46
N LEU A 38 9.77 8.36 -8.30
CA LEU A 38 10.12 9.57 -9.05
C LEU A 38 11.49 10.13 -8.64
N VAL A 39 11.78 10.19 -7.33
CA VAL A 39 13.08 10.70 -6.85
C VAL A 39 14.23 9.75 -7.22
N ASN A 40 14.00 8.45 -7.35
CA ASN A 40 14.99 7.50 -7.87
C ASN A 40 15.37 7.80 -9.34
N LYS A 41 14.48 8.49 -10.07
CA LYS A 41 14.71 8.96 -11.44
C LYS A 41 15.25 10.41 -11.49
N GLY A 42 15.56 11.01 -10.34
CA GLY A 42 16.07 12.37 -10.23
C GLY A 42 15.03 13.47 -10.48
N ILE A 43 13.74 13.16 -10.32
CA ILE A 43 12.64 14.12 -10.45
C ILE A 43 12.39 14.78 -9.09
N TYR A 44 12.24 16.12 -9.09
CA TYR A 44 11.88 16.85 -7.87
C TYR A 44 10.42 16.65 -7.52
N VAL A 45 10.17 16.28 -6.25
CA VAL A 45 8.83 15.96 -5.74
C VAL A 45 8.53 16.72 -4.47
N ASP A 46 7.41 17.42 -4.41
CA ASP A 46 6.81 17.88 -3.17
C ASP A 46 5.67 16.92 -2.78
N VAL A 47 5.75 16.31 -1.59
CA VAL A 47 4.67 15.50 -1.02
C VAL A 47 3.90 16.35 -0.03
N LEU A 48 2.63 16.53 -0.32
CA LEU A 48 1.75 17.48 0.34
C LEU A 48 0.63 16.75 1.08
N SER A 49 0.47 17.01 2.40
CA SER A 49 -0.61 16.41 3.19
C SER A 49 -0.99 17.30 4.37
N ASP A 50 -2.29 17.39 4.62
CA ASP A 50 -2.84 18.02 5.83
C ASP A 50 -2.68 17.10 7.05
N LYS A 51 -2.48 15.80 6.84
CA LYS A 51 -2.31 14.79 7.89
C LYS A 51 -0.84 14.66 8.29
N ASN A 52 -0.61 14.21 9.52
CA ASN A 52 0.74 13.93 9.99
C ASN A 52 1.33 12.71 9.27
N PHE A 53 2.59 12.81 8.82
CA PHE A 53 3.33 11.73 8.17
C PHE A 53 3.82 10.63 9.14
N GLN A 54 3.51 10.71 10.41
CA GLN A 54 3.99 9.75 11.43
C GLN A 54 2.87 8.97 12.12
N ASN A 55 1.60 9.25 11.82
CA ASN A 55 0.48 8.58 12.45
C ASN A 55 -0.07 7.48 11.54
N PHE A 56 0.52 6.29 11.60
CA PHE A 56 0.08 5.12 10.85
C PHE A 56 -0.67 4.14 11.73
N ASP A 57 -1.73 3.57 11.20
CA ASP A 57 -2.42 2.45 11.82
C ASP A 57 -1.48 1.22 11.84
N LYS A 58 -1.14 0.78 13.06
CA LYS A 58 -0.22 -0.34 13.29
C LYS A 58 -0.86 -1.71 13.09
N LEU A 59 -2.18 -1.78 13.04
CA LEU A 59 -2.92 -3.04 12.90
C LEU A 59 -3.08 -3.48 11.44
N ARG A 60 -2.89 -2.54 10.49
CA ARG A 60 -3.07 -2.84 9.07
C ARG A 60 -1.87 -3.56 8.47
N THR A 61 -2.18 -4.63 7.75
CA THR A 61 -1.23 -5.37 6.92
C THR A 61 -1.68 -5.35 5.46
N ILE A 62 -0.76 -5.61 4.54
CA ILE A 62 -1.05 -5.76 3.12
C ILE A 62 -0.35 -7.01 2.57
N GLY A 63 -1.03 -7.70 1.66
CA GLY A 63 -0.46 -8.77 0.86
C GLY A 63 0.22 -8.20 -0.39
N ILE A 64 1.44 -8.65 -0.68
CA ILE A 64 2.20 -8.23 -1.85
C ILE A 64 2.56 -9.45 -2.68
N SER A 65 2.19 -9.45 -3.97
CA SER A 65 2.55 -10.52 -4.90
C SER A 65 4.06 -10.61 -5.10
N LYS A 66 4.56 -11.78 -5.47
CA LYS A 66 5.98 -12.00 -5.77
C LYS A 66 6.51 -11.02 -6.80
N SER A 67 5.77 -10.81 -7.90
CA SER A 67 6.16 -9.86 -8.95
C SER A 67 6.28 -8.42 -8.45
N ASN A 68 5.36 -7.99 -7.57
CA ASN A 68 5.43 -6.66 -6.97
C ASN A 68 6.61 -6.53 -5.99
N ILE A 69 6.95 -7.59 -5.24
CA ILE A 69 8.15 -7.60 -4.38
C ILE A 69 9.41 -7.44 -5.21
N GLU A 70 9.53 -8.18 -6.31
CA GLU A 70 10.64 -8.09 -7.25
C GLU A 70 10.73 -6.68 -7.87
N TYR A 71 9.60 -6.09 -8.25
CA TYR A 71 9.52 -4.72 -8.76
C TYR A 71 9.98 -3.70 -7.70
N PHE A 72 9.49 -3.81 -6.45
CA PHE A 72 9.91 -2.95 -5.34
C PHE A 72 11.41 -3.02 -5.12
N ASN A 73 11.96 -4.22 -5.00
CA ASN A 73 13.38 -4.43 -4.72
C ASN A 73 14.27 -3.90 -5.85
N LYS A 74 13.82 -4.00 -7.09
CA LYS A 74 14.60 -3.57 -8.26
C LYS A 74 14.52 -2.07 -8.51
N TYR A 75 13.34 -1.46 -8.37
CA TYR A 75 13.09 -0.11 -8.87
C TYR A 75 12.79 0.94 -7.80
N ILE A 76 12.34 0.53 -6.62
CA ILE A 76 11.88 1.47 -5.59
C ILE A 76 12.81 1.45 -4.38
N LEU A 77 12.78 0.37 -3.61
CA LEU A 77 13.65 0.11 -2.47
C LEU A 77 13.56 -1.35 -2.03
N ASP A 78 14.58 -1.84 -1.36
CA ASP A 78 14.63 -3.20 -0.83
C ASP A 78 13.71 -3.37 0.38
N ILE A 79 12.69 -4.25 0.23
CA ILE A 79 11.71 -4.57 1.28
C ILE A 79 11.84 -5.99 1.83
N ARG A 80 12.89 -6.75 1.44
CA ARG A 80 13.05 -8.17 1.82
C ARG A 80 13.04 -8.42 3.32
N LYS A 81 13.48 -7.46 4.12
CA LYS A 81 13.50 -7.55 5.59
C LYS A 81 12.15 -7.27 6.25
N LEU A 82 11.20 -6.68 5.52
CA LEU A 82 9.88 -6.32 6.05
C LEU A 82 8.79 -7.34 5.73
N ILE A 83 9.05 -8.23 4.79
CA ILE A 83 8.04 -9.15 4.27
C ILE A 83 8.05 -10.48 5.02
N TRP A 84 6.86 -11.00 5.33
CA TRP A 84 6.66 -12.38 5.79
C TRP A 84 6.14 -13.23 4.64
N LYS A 85 6.87 -14.27 4.28
CA LYS A 85 6.58 -15.10 3.10
C LYS A 85 5.47 -16.10 3.37
N ILE A 86 4.51 -16.19 2.47
CA ILE A 86 3.42 -17.16 2.49
C ILE A 86 3.64 -18.17 1.37
N ASN A 87 3.68 -19.44 1.72
CA ASN A 87 3.93 -20.55 0.80
C ASN A 87 2.68 -21.38 0.52
N LYS A 88 1.63 -21.19 1.34
CA LYS A 88 0.38 -21.93 1.23
C LYS A 88 -0.81 -21.02 1.53
N ILE A 89 -1.91 -21.23 0.81
CA ILE A 89 -3.21 -20.60 1.09
C ILE A 89 -4.23 -21.73 1.21
N GLU A 90 -4.94 -21.76 2.32
CA GLU A 90 -6.03 -22.69 2.58
C GLU A 90 -7.34 -21.92 2.70
N VAL A 91 -8.38 -22.42 2.03
CA VAL A 91 -9.71 -21.82 2.05
C VAL A 91 -10.71 -22.85 2.55
N PHE A 92 -11.51 -22.46 3.55
CA PHE A 92 -12.51 -23.26 4.19
C PHE A 92 -13.89 -22.57 4.12
N SER A 93 -14.96 -23.36 4.40
CA SER A 93 -16.29 -22.84 4.69
C SER A 93 -16.75 -23.38 6.04
N GLU A 94 -17.49 -22.58 6.80
CA GLU A 94 -18.08 -23.03 8.08
C GLU A 94 -19.08 -24.19 7.92
N ASN A 95 -19.69 -24.31 6.72
CA ASN A 95 -20.67 -25.35 6.41
C ASN A 95 -20.04 -26.70 6.05
N LEU A 96 -18.74 -26.73 5.81
CA LEU A 96 -17.98 -27.93 5.44
C LEU A 96 -16.96 -28.21 6.52
N ILE A 97 -17.34 -29.03 7.50
CA ILE A 97 -16.49 -29.35 8.66
C ILE A 97 -15.21 -30.06 8.17
N ASN A 98 -14.06 -29.42 8.41
CA ASN A 98 -12.73 -29.92 8.05
C ASN A 98 -12.44 -30.15 6.55
N GLU A 99 -13.33 -29.73 5.66
CA GLU A 99 -13.08 -29.81 4.21
C GLU A 99 -12.53 -28.51 3.68
N LYS A 100 -11.44 -28.60 2.91
CA LYS A 100 -10.87 -27.45 2.20
C LYS A 100 -11.58 -27.25 0.88
N ILE A 101 -12.09 -26.04 0.65
CA ILE A 101 -12.66 -25.65 -0.64
C ILE A 101 -11.54 -25.49 -1.69
N LEU A 102 -10.43 -24.83 -1.29
CA LEU A 102 -9.28 -24.58 -2.14
C LEU A 102 -7.99 -24.72 -1.33
N ASP A 103 -6.98 -25.29 -1.96
CA ASP A 103 -5.62 -25.42 -1.41
C ASP A 103 -4.62 -25.00 -2.48
N PHE A 104 -4.01 -23.83 -2.30
CA PHE A 104 -2.93 -23.35 -3.16
C PHE A 104 -1.61 -23.56 -2.45
N LYS A 105 -0.73 -24.34 -3.05
CA LYS A 105 0.57 -24.69 -2.48
C LYS A 105 1.66 -24.61 -3.52
N ASP A 106 2.71 -23.87 -3.22
CA ASP A 106 3.96 -23.95 -3.97
C ASP A 106 5.09 -24.25 -2.97
N TYR A 107 5.53 -25.49 -2.93
CA TYR A 107 6.58 -25.92 -2.01
C TYR A 107 7.95 -25.32 -2.28
N LYS A 108 8.16 -24.86 -3.52
CA LYS A 108 9.46 -24.32 -3.97
C LYS A 108 9.45 -22.81 -4.09
N LYS A 109 8.27 -22.18 -4.10
CA LYS A 109 8.13 -20.76 -4.39
C LYS A 109 7.17 -20.10 -3.41
N GLN A 110 7.50 -18.88 -3.06
CA GLN A 110 6.62 -17.98 -2.36
C GLN A 110 5.42 -17.61 -3.25
N LEU A 111 4.20 -17.76 -2.75
CA LEU A 111 2.98 -17.32 -3.44
C LEU A 111 2.82 -15.81 -3.36
N PHE A 112 2.88 -15.26 -2.15
CA PHE A 112 2.87 -13.83 -1.86
C PHE A 112 3.56 -13.57 -0.53
N ALA A 113 3.62 -12.34 -0.07
CA ALA A 113 4.09 -12.02 1.27
C ALA A 113 3.18 -11.00 1.95
N ILE A 114 3.21 -11.00 3.27
CA ILE A 114 2.54 -10.00 4.09
C ILE A 114 3.58 -9.01 4.59
N VAL A 115 3.19 -7.72 4.64
CA VAL A 115 3.98 -6.65 5.25
C VAL A 115 3.08 -5.80 6.16
N LYS A 116 3.62 -5.33 7.28
CA LYS A 116 2.95 -4.35 8.12
C LYS A 116 2.97 -2.99 7.43
N ASN A 117 1.79 -2.40 7.23
CA ASN A 117 1.65 -1.15 6.49
C ASN A 117 2.51 -0.01 7.08
N TYR A 118 2.54 0.09 8.41
CA TYR A 118 3.30 1.15 9.08
C TYR A 118 4.81 0.99 8.89
N GLU A 119 5.36 -0.25 8.94
CA GLU A 119 6.80 -0.50 8.75
C GLU A 119 7.26 -0.10 7.34
N LEU A 120 6.47 -0.44 6.32
CA LEU A 120 6.76 -0.03 4.95
C LEU A 120 6.68 1.48 4.78
N SER A 121 5.68 2.13 5.40
CA SER A 121 5.52 3.58 5.37
C SER A 121 6.70 4.30 6.05
N GLU A 122 7.12 3.84 7.24
CA GLU A 122 8.27 4.39 7.97
C GLU A 122 9.57 4.24 7.17
N LEU A 123 9.79 3.07 6.56
CA LEU A 123 10.95 2.84 5.70
C LEU A 123 10.96 3.80 4.51
N LEU A 124 9.83 3.95 3.80
CA LEU A 124 9.69 4.89 2.69
C LEU A 124 9.98 6.32 3.11
N ILE A 125 9.38 6.80 4.21
CA ILE A 125 9.60 8.15 4.75
C ILE A 125 11.06 8.36 5.13
N SER A 126 11.67 7.41 5.82
CA SER A 126 13.07 7.53 6.25
C SER A 126 14.04 7.67 5.05
N LYS A 127 13.78 6.91 3.98
CA LYS A 127 14.56 6.99 2.73
C LYS A 127 14.29 8.26 1.94
N LEU A 128 13.03 8.73 1.91
CA LEU A 128 12.65 9.97 1.25
C LEU A 128 13.22 11.19 1.97
N LYS A 129 13.13 11.27 3.31
CA LYS A 129 13.68 12.39 4.10
C LYS A 129 15.19 12.63 3.87
N LYS A 130 15.93 11.57 3.54
CA LYS A 130 17.38 11.64 3.21
C LYS A 130 17.66 12.04 1.76
N ASN A 131 16.61 12.24 0.93
CA ASN A 131 16.78 12.50 -0.50
C ASN A 131 16.58 13.98 -0.81
N LYS A 132 17.56 14.59 -1.49
CA LYS A 132 17.54 16.03 -1.86
C LYS A 132 16.45 16.42 -2.87
N PHE A 133 15.88 15.44 -3.57
CA PHE A 133 14.84 15.66 -4.57
C PHE A 133 13.42 15.65 -4.01
N VAL A 134 13.22 15.48 -2.68
CA VAL A 134 11.90 15.49 -2.09
C VAL A 134 11.77 16.54 -0.99
N LYS A 135 10.59 17.16 -0.92
CA LYS A 135 10.17 18.01 0.20
C LYS A 135 8.81 17.56 0.69
N PHE A 136 8.67 17.46 2.02
CA PHE A 136 7.39 17.22 2.68
C PHE A 136 6.81 18.55 3.15
N LYS A 137 5.58 18.83 2.79
CA LYS A 137 4.88 20.07 3.15
C LYS A 137 3.54 19.78 3.81
N LYS A 138 3.16 20.57 4.80
CA LYS A 138 1.85 20.51 5.50
C LYS A 138 1.03 21.74 5.18
N ASN A 139 -0.29 21.67 5.44
CA ASN A 139 -1.24 22.79 5.39
C ASN A 139 -1.22 23.54 4.06
N ILE A 140 -1.65 22.87 3.00
CA ILE A 140 -1.54 23.43 1.66
C ILE A 140 -2.87 23.97 1.18
N SER A 141 -2.83 25.23 0.75
CA SER A 141 -3.92 25.88 0.07
C SER A 141 -3.85 25.65 -1.46
N VAL A 142 -4.98 25.83 -2.13
CA VAL A 142 -5.03 25.87 -3.60
C VAL A 142 -4.10 26.93 -4.16
N ASN A 143 -3.98 28.08 -3.48
CA ASN A 143 -3.09 29.16 -3.89
C ASN A 143 -1.62 28.73 -3.86
N ASP A 144 -1.23 27.86 -2.92
CA ASP A 144 0.14 27.34 -2.88
C ASP A 144 0.45 26.44 -4.06
N LEU A 145 -0.53 25.66 -4.56
CA LEU A 145 -0.35 24.84 -5.77
C LEU A 145 -0.09 25.73 -6.99
N ILE A 146 -0.84 26.83 -7.13
CA ILE A 146 -0.69 27.76 -8.26
C ILE A 146 0.66 28.49 -8.16
N LYS A 147 1.01 29.03 -7.00
CA LYS A 147 2.26 29.78 -6.77
C LYS A 147 3.52 28.95 -6.98
N ASN A 148 3.50 27.66 -6.65
CA ASN A 148 4.69 26.80 -6.75
C ASN A 148 4.97 26.29 -8.18
N ASN A 149 4.14 26.60 -9.15
CA ASN A 149 4.31 26.31 -10.59
C ASN A 149 4.72 24.85 -10.84
N TYR A 150 3.93 23.88 -10.33
CA TYR A 150 4.17 22.48 -10.57
C TYR A 150 3.86 22.11 -12.02
N GLY A 151 4.76 21.34 -12.65
CA GLY A 151 4.50 20.80 -13.98
C GLY A 151 3.47 19.67 -13.99
N LEU A 152 3.28 19.00 -12.82
CA LEU A 152 2.28 17.95 -12.65
C LEU A 152 1.81 17.89 -11.20
N VAL A 153 0.50 17.76 -10.98
CA VAL A 153 -0.11 17.50 -9.68
C VAL A 153 -0.80 16.13 -9.72
N ILE A 154 -0.39 15.22 -8.84
CA ILE A 154 -0.94 13.86 -8.73
C ILE A 154 -1.70 13.75 -7.42
N ASN A 155 -2.99 13.45 -7.51
CA ASN A 155 -3.84 13.28 -6.33
C ASN A 155 -3.88 11.82 -5.87
N CYS A 156 -3.36 11.56 -4.67
CA CYS A 156 -3.43 10.28 -3.97
C CYS A 156 -4.24 10.37 -2.66
N ASP A 157 -4.95 11.50 -2.41
CA ASP A 157 -5.81 11.69 -1.24
C ASP A 157 -7.23 12.09 -1.67
N SER A 158 -8.16 11.17 -1.55
CA SER A 158 -9.58 11.39 -1.88
C SER A 158 -10.32 12.29 -0.89
N THR A 159 -9.71 12.64 0.25
CA THR A 159 -10.37 13.36 1.36
C THR A 159 -9.96 14.82 1.48
N SER A 160 -8.88 15.25 0.81
CA SER A 160 -8.37 16.62 0.91
C SER A 160 -9.33 17.66 0.34
N SER A 161 -9.22 18.90 0.80
CA SER A 161 -9.98 20.05 0.28
C SER A 161 -9.72 20.30 -1.20
N ILE A 162 -8.47 20.07 -1.64
CA ILE A 162 -8.05 20.16 -3.03
C ILE A 162 -8.76 19.12 -3.89
N THR A 163 -8.90 17.89 -3.38
CA THR A 163 -9.65 16.84 -4.05
C THR A 163 -11.11 17.23 -4.27
N LYS A 164 -11.75 17.78 -3.25
CA LYS A 164 -13.15 18.25 -3.36
C LYS A 164 -13.32 19.33 -4.42
N LYS A 165 -12.32 20.20 -4.61
CA LYS A 165 -12.39 21.30 -5.57
C LYS A 165 -12.10 20.84 -7.01
N PHE A 166 -11.09 20.03 -7.24
CA PHE A 166 -10.60 19.71 -8.59
C PHE A 166 -10.98 18.31 -9.08
N PHE A 167 -11.26 17.37 -8.15
CA PHE A 167 -11.55 15.97 -8.44
C PHE A 167 -12.93 15.56 -7.90
N TYR A 168 -13.94 16.42 -8.09
CA TYR A 168 -15.27 16.23 -7.51
C TYR A 168 -16.12 15.18 -8.22
N LYS A 169 -15.83 14.87 -9.48
CA LYS A 169 -16.53 13.80 -10.22
C LYS A 169 -16.04 12.44 -9.74
N LYS A 170 -16.85 11.77 -8.94
CA LYS A 170 -16.53 10.42 -8.43
C LYS A 170 -17.79 9.58 -8.37
N ILE A 171 -17.62 8.28 -8.61
CA ILE A 171 -18.64 7.27 -8.38
C ILE A 171 -18.46 6.72 -6.98
N ASN A 172 -19.47 6.83 -6.12
CA ASN A 172 -19.47 6.22 -4.80
C ASN A 172 -20.43 5.04 -4.81
N LYS A 173 -19.97 3.85 -4.41
CA LYS A 173 -20.79 2.67 -4.19
C LYS A 173 -20.62 2.24 -2.74
N ILE A 174 -21.72 2.13 -2.01
CA ILE A 174 -21.75 1.63 -0.63
C ILE A 174 -22.07 0.14 -0.70
N TYR A 175 -21.19 -0.70 -0.14
CA TYR A 175 -21.35 -2.16 -0.15
C TYR A 175 -22.04 -2.70 1.11
N ASN A 176 -22.36 -1.85 2.09
CA ASN A 176 -22.91 -2.23 3.39
C ASN A 176 -22.11 -3.36 4.06
N SER A 177 -20.80 -3.32 3.95
CA SER A 177 -19.90 -4.26 4.59
C SER A 177 -18.78 -3.52 5.33
N TYR A 178 -18.33 -4.10 6.44
CA TYR A 178 -17.29 -3.55 7.30
C TYR A 178 -16.14 -4.55 7.40
N ALA A 179 -14.91 -4.08 7.31
CA ALA A 179 -13.73 -4.89 7.54
C ALA A 179 -13.04 -4.47 8.85
N TYR A 180 -12.88 -5.43 9.73
CA TYR A 180 -12.15 -5.28 10.99
C TYR A 180 -10.78 -5.93 10.84
N SER A 181 -9.74 -5.29 11.35
CA SER A 181 -8.39 -5.85 11.34
C SER A 181 -7.75 -5.74 12.72
N THR A 182 -7.06 -6.80 13.13
CA THR A 182 -6.29 -6.84 14.37
C THR A 182 -5.07 -7.73 14.20
N ILE A 183 -4.15 -7.71 15.17
CA ILE A 183 -3.00 -8.61 15.23
C ILE A 183 -3.13 -9.48 16.47
N ILE A 184 -3.17 -10.79 16.26
CA ILE A 184 -3.21 -11.80 17.31
C ILE A 184 -1.78 -12.24 17.60
N LYS A 185 -1.40 -12.21 18.89
CA LYS A 185 -0.18 -12.83 19.39
C LYS A 185 -0.47 -14.24 19.88
N HIS A 186 0.38 -15.17 19.53
CA HIS A 186 0.24 -16.59 19.87
C HIS A 186 1.60 -17.23 20.20
N LYS A 187 1.57 -18.46 20.69
CA LYS A 187 2.79 -19.27 20.88
C LYS A 187 3.52 -19.43 19.55
N LYS A 188 4.83 -19.61 19.61
CA LYS A 188 5.66 -19.78 18.42
C LYS A 188 5.17 -20.95 17.56
N LEU A 189 4.88 -20.66 16.30
CA LEU A 189 4.59 -21.63 15.24
C LEU A 189 5.73 -21.60 14.21
N SER A 190 6.31 -22.74 13.91
CA SER A 190 7.39 -22.82 12.93
C SER A 190 7.18 -24.06 12.03
N PRO A 191 6.93 -23.86 10.72
CA PRO A 191 6.76 -22.57 10.04
C PRO A 191 5.35 -22.00 10.19
N ASN A 192 5.23 -20.67 10.42
CA ASN A 192 3.96 -19.93 10.35
C ASN A 192 3.84 -19.24 8.99
N ASN A 193 3.59 -19.98 7.92
CA ASN A 193 3.62 -19.50 6.54
C ASN A 193 2.41 -19.93 5.70
N ILE A 194 1.32 -20.30 6.38
CA ILE A 194 0.05 -20.68 5.77
C ILE A 194 -0.96 -19.56 6.02
N ALA A 195 -1.43 -18.93 4.95
CA ALA A 195 -2.58 -18.03 5.04
C ALA A 195 -3.87 -18.85 4.99
N THR A 196 -4.79 -18.58 5.90
CA THR A 196 -6.08 -19.29 5.98
C THR A 196 -7.23 -18.32 5.82
N GLN A 197 -8.20 -18.66 4.99
CA GLN A 197 -9.46 -17.93 4.86
C GLN A 197 -10.63 -18.87 5.12
N ILE A 198 -11.57 -18.42 5.92
CA ILE A 198 -12.80 -19.15 6.25
C ILE A 198 -13.98 -18.29 5.78
N PHE A 199 -14.84 -18.83 4.92
CA PHE A 199 -16.11 -18.22 4.58
C PHE A 199 -17.14 -18.60 5.64
N THR A 200 -17.62 -17.59 6.36
CA THR A 200 -18.68 -17.74 7.37
C THR A 200 -20.00 -17.17 6.86
N SER A 201 -21.10 -17.50 7.49
CA SER A 201 -22.44 -16.95 7.20
C SER A 201 -22.48 -15.42 7.30
N LYS A 202 -21.66 -14.81 8.16
CA LYS A 202 -21.56 -13.35 8.33
C LYS A 202 -20.56 -12.68 7.38
N GLY A 203 -19.66 -13.46 6.76
CA GLY A 203 -18.64 -12.98 5.83
C GLY A 203 -17.29 -13.65 6.03
N PRO A 204 -16.30 -13.37 5.18
CA PRO A 204 -15.00 -14.02 5.24
C PRO A 204 -14.13 -13.52 6.39
N ILE A 205 -13.45 -14.45 7.06
CA ILE A 205 -12.38 -14.19 8.03
C ILE A 205 -11.07 -14.75 7.49
N ALA A 206 -10.00 -13.95 7.54
CA ALA A 206 -8.68 -14.32 7.06
C ALA A 206 -7.64 -14.23 8.17
N PHE A 207 -6.80 -15.27 8.26
CA PHE A 207 -5.64 -15.35 9.14
C PHE A 207 -4.38 -15.25 8.27
N LEU A 208 -3.63 -14.18 8.45
CA LEU A 208 -2.48 -13.83 7.63
C LEU A 208 -1.23 -13.78 8.53
N PRO A 209 -0.39 -14.82 8.55
CA PRO A 209 0.85 -14.81 9.33
C PRO A 209 1.75 -13.63 8.98
N ILE A 210 2.34 -13.01 10.01
CA ILE A 210 3.27 -11.88 9.87
C ILE A 210 4.58 -12.10 10.62
N SER A 211 4.64 -13.12 11.45
CA SER A 211 5.85 -13.62 12.12
C SER A 211 5.61 -15.05 12.64
N GLU A 212 6.56 -15.63 13.32
CA GLU A 212 6.37 -16.92 14.01
C GLU A 212 5.42 -16.84 15.21
N THR A 213 5.14 -15.63 15.73
CA THR A 213 4.34 -15.39 16.95
C THR A 213 3.19 -14.42 16.74
N GLU A 214 3.00 -13.91 15.52
CA GLU A 214 1.95 -12.94 15.22
C GLU A 214 1.22 -13.30 13.93
N THR A 215 -0.08 -13.17 13.94
CA THR A 215 -0.96 -13.35 12.79
C THR A 215 -1.91 -12.16 12.69
N SER A 216 -1.96 -11.52 11.53
CA SER A 216 -2.97 -10.50 11.22
C SER A 216 -4.30 -11.20 10.93
N LEU A 217 -5.36 -10.78 11.61
CA LEU A 217 -6.72 -11.23 11.39
C LEU A 217 -7.49 -10.13 10.67
N VAL A 218 -8.17 -10.49 9.58
CA VAL A 218 -9.07 -9.60 8.85
C VAL A 218 -10.44 -10.27 8.77
N TYR A 219 -11.45 -9.62 9.33
CA TYR A 219 -12.82 -10.10 9.30
C TYR A 219 -13.71 -9.11 8.56
N SER A 220 -14.29 -9.54 7.46
CA SER A 220 -15.25 -8.75 6.68
C SER A 220 -16.67 -9.22 7.01
N VAL A 221 -17.53 -8.30 7.43
CA VAL A 221 -18.91 -8.60 7.85
C VAL A 221 -19.88 -7.89 6.92
N ASN A 222 -20.86 -8.62 6.42
CA ASN A 222 -21.95 -8.08 5.61
C ASN A 222 -23.11 -7.64 6.51
N GLY A 223 -23.77 -6.52 6.18
CA GLY A 223 -24.98 -6.07 6.82
C GLY A 223 -24.81 -5.01 7.89
N HIS A 224 -25.88 -4.79 8.64
CA HIS A 224 -25.99 -3.75 9.66
C HIS A 224 -25.39 -4.17 11.02
N ASP A 225 -24.92 -5.40 11.14
CA ASP A 225 -24.34 -5.93 12.37
C ASP A 225 -22.92 -5.37 12.55
N LYS A 226 -22.84 -4.15 13.09
CA LYS A 226 -21.59 -3.68 13.69
C LYS A 226 -21.24 -4.67 14.81
N ILE A 227 -20.17 -5.42 14.60
CA ILE A 227 -19.64 -6.26 15.67
C ILE A 227 -19.19 -5.32 16.78
N ASP A 228 -19.74 -5.50 17.98
CA ASP A 228 -19.18 -4.84 19.16
C ASP A 228 -17.82 -5.50 19.42
N LEU A 229 -16.76 -4.72 19.20
CA LEU A 229 -15.36 -5.16 19.35
C LEU A 229 -15.02 -5.67 20.77
N LYS A 230 -15.92 -5.49 21.74
CA LYS A 230 -15.77 -6.04 23.09
C LYS A 230 -15.89 -7.57 23.14
N TYR A 231 -16.41 -8.20 22.07
CA TYR A 231 -16.63 -9.66 22.00
C TYR A 231 -15.74 -10.37 20.97
N LEU A 232 -14.71 -9.70 20.47
CA LEU A 232 -13.60 -10.26 19.70
C LEU A 232 -12.35 -10.37 20.58
#